data_5108a5b7149705ac31b24f4b98bca1ca
#
_entry.id   5108a5b7149705ac31b24f4b98bca1ca
#
_cell.length_a   1.000
_cell.length_b   1.000
_cell.length_c   1.000
_cell.angle_alpha   90.00
_cell.angle_beta   90.00
_cell.angle_gamma   90.00
#
_symmetry.space_group_name_H-M   'P 1'
#
loop_
_entity.id
_entity.type
_entity.pdbx_description
1 polymer ?
#
loop_
_entity_poly.entity_id
_entity_poly.type
_entity_poly.pdbx_seq_one_letter_code
_entity_poly.pdbx_strand_id
1 'polypeptide(L)'
;MKLSLDVSELSNLESRAREARYDVLCQIAHLHNASCIVTAHHQTDQSETIMMRWLSGSSLTGLAGMQVFSGDILRPFLSVSQDEILVYVHEYKIEWREDSTNGDDSYRRNWLRNLILPQIREKYPSLDSKMTG
;
A
#
# COMPACT_ATOMS: atom_id res chain seq x y z
N MET A 1 6.63 -29.65 12.25
CA MET A 1 5.93 -29.72 10.96
C MET A 1 5.55 -28.27 10.57
N LYS A 2 6.36 -27.59 9.73
CA LYS A 2 6.02 -26.28 9.21
C LYS A 2 4.97 -26.49 8.13
N LEU A 3 3.73 -26.08 8.37
CA LEU A 3 2.73 -25.95 7.33
C LEU A 3 3.23 -24.82 6.39
N SER A 4 3.74 -25.19 5.24
CA SER A 4 3.94 -24.25 4.13
C SER A 4 2.53 -23.92 3.61
N LEU A 5 1.95 -22.83 4.11
CA LEU A 5 0.76 -22.24 3.49
C LEU A 5 1.15 -21.90 2.04
N ASP A 6 0.34 -22.35 1.10
CA ASP A 6 0.54 -22.02 -0.32
C ASP A 6 0.46 -20.49 -0.48
N VAL A 7 1.37 -19.92 -1.28
CA VAL A 7 1.46 -18.47 -1.53
C VAL A 7 0.12 -17.92 -2.08
N SER A 8 -0.67 -18.75 -2.75
CA SER A 8 -2.04 -18.43 -3.22
C SER A 8 -3.03 -18.26 -2.07
N GLU A 9 -2.93 -19.06 -1.01
CA GLU A 9 -3.82 -18.99 0.16
C GLU A 9 -3.53 -17.73 1.00
N LEU A 10 -2.24 -17.37 1.16
CA LEU A 10 -1.85 -16.13 1.86
C LEU A 10 -2.32 -14.87 1.11
N SER A 11 -2.19 -14.85 -0.22
CA SER A 11 -2.67 -13.76 -1.06
C SER A 11 -4.19 -13.58 -0.98
N ASN A 12 -4.94 -14.67 -0.94
CA ASN A 12 -6.39 -14.65 -0.77
C ASN A 12 -6.80 -14.15 0.63
N LEU A 13 -6.02 -14.50 1.66
CA LEU A 13 -6.27 -14.04 3.03
C LEU A 13 -6.06 -12.53 3.16
N GLU A 14 -4.99 -11.98 2.58
CA GLU A 14 -4.74 -10.53 2.55
C GLU A 14 -5.86 -9.76 1.83
N SER A 15 -6.30 -10.27 0.67
CA SER A 15 -7.40 -9.65 -0.09
C SER A 15 -8.68 -9.61 0.72
N ARG A 16 -9.06 -10.74 1.31
CA ARG A 16 -10.26 -10.84 2.16
C ARG A 16 -10.19 -9.96 3.40
N ALA A 17 -9.04 -9.90 4.07
CA ALA A 17 -8.84 -9.04 5.22
C ALA A 17 -8.93 -7.55 4.83
N ARG A 18 -8.42 -7.19 3.65
CA ARG A 18 -8.55 -5.85 3.09
C ARG A 18 -10.00 -5.50 2.79
N GLU A 19 -10.75 -6.37 2.11
CA GLU A 19 -12.17 -6.19 1.81
C GLU A 19 -12.98 -5.99 3.09
N ALA A 20 -12.84 -6.90 4.06
CA ALA A 20 -13.53 -6.79 5.34
C ALA A 20 -13.22 -5.47 6.08
N ARG A 21 -11.98 -4.99 6.01
CA ARG A 21 -11.60 -3.69 6.60
C ARG A 21 -12.33 -2.54 5.93
N TYR A 22 -12.41 -2.52 4.60
CA TYR A 22 -13.12 -1.47 3.87
C TYR A 22 -14.62 -1.51 4.11
N ASP A 23 -15.22 -2.69 4.21
CA ASP A 23 -16.64 -2.84 4.56
C ASP A 23 -16.95 -2.22 5.92
N VAL A 24 -16.12 -2.47 6.92
CA VAL A 24 -16.27 -1.87 8.26
C VAL A 24 -16.08 -0.36 8.21
N LEU A 25 -15.07 0.14 7.48
CA LEU A 25 -14.86 1.58 7.32
C LEU A 25 -16.04 2.27 6.63
N CYS A 26 -16.62 1.65 5.61
CA CYS A 26 -17.83 2.16 4.94
C CYS A 26 -19.02 2.22 5.90
N GLN A 27 -19.24 1.18 6.70
CA GLN A 27 -20.31 1.16 7.71
C GLN A 27 -20.14 2.27 8.73
N ILE A 28 -18.90 2.48 9.23
CA ILE A 28 -18.60 3.56 10.18
C ILE A 28 -18.81 4.93 9.52
N ALA A 29 -18.34 5.12 8.28
CA ALA A 29 -18.54 6.35 7.54
C ALA A 29 -20.03 6.69 7.38
N HIS A 30 -20.84 5.72 7.01
CA HIS A 30 -22.30 5.87 6.95
C HIS A 30 -22.92 6.24 8.30
N LEU A 31 -22.53 5.54 9.36
CA LEU A 31 -23.06 5.78 10.71
C LEU A 31 -22.79 7.23 11.18
N HIS A 32 -21.63 7.77 10.80
CA HIS A 32 -21.20 9.12 11.20
C HIS A 32 -21.49 10.21 10.14
N ASN A 33 -22.20 9.88 9.06
CA ASN A 33 -22.46 10.79 7.93
C ASN A 33 -21.16 11.42 7.38
N ALA A 34 -20.07 10.65 7.33
CA ALA A 34 -18.80 11.11 6.78
C ALA A 34 -18.90 11.24 5.26
N SER A 35 -18.33 12.31 4.72
CA SER A 35 -18.32 12.57 3.27
C SER A 35 -17.30 11.70 2.51
N CYS A 36 -16.27 11.20 3.19
CA CYS A 36 -15.28 10.30 2.60
C CYS A 36 -14.47 9.55 3.68
N ILE A 37 -13.79 8.51 3.26
CA ILE A 37 -12.81 7.76 4.05
C ILE A 37 -11.43 8.21 3.62
N VAL A 38 -10.63 8.75 4.54
CA VAL A 38 -9.24 9.16 4.25
C VAL A 38 -8.30 8.03 4.61
N THR A 39 -7.38 7.69 3.69
CA THR A 39 -6.34 6.68 3.92
C THR A 39 -4.95 7.26 3.69
N ALA A 40 -3.97 6.81 4.47
CA ALA A 40 -2.60 7.30 4.45
C ALA A 40 -1.69 6.59 3.42
N HIS A 41 -2.25 6.11 2.30
CA HIS A 41 -1.42 5.57 1.22
C HIS A 41 -0.52 6.67 0.65
N HIS A 42 0.74 6.33 0.46
CA HIS A 42 1.77 7.25 -0.04
C HIS A 42 2.43 6.73 -1.33
N GLN A 43 3.42 7.44 -1.83
CA GLN A 43 4.08 7.17 -3.12
C GLN A 43 4.66 5.75 -3.21
N THR A 44 5.27 5.25 -2.14
CA THR A 44 5.79 3.87 -2.10
C THR A 44 4.67 2.83 -2.22
N ASP A 45 3.52 3.04 -1.57
CA ASP A 45 2.37 2.14 -1.70
C ASP A 45 1.82 2.09 -3.14
N GLN A 46 1.93 3.21 -3.87
CA GLN A 46 1.57 3.27 -5.29
C GLN A 46 2.48 2.38 -6.11
N SER A 47 3.81 2.50 -5.93
CA SER A 47 4.78 1.67 -6.63
C SER A 47 4.58 0.18 -6.35
N GLU A 48 4.36 -0.19 -5.09
CA GLU A 48 4.03 -1.55 -4.71
C GLU A 48 2.78 -2.05 -5.41
N THR A 49 1.72 -1.24 -5.43
CA THR A 49 0.44 -1.60 -6.05
C THR A 49 0.58 -1.82 -7.55
N ILE A 50 1.29 -0.93 -8.25
CA ILE A 50 1.53 -1.04 -9.69
C ILE A 50 2.35 -2.29 -9.99
N MET A 51 3.45 -2.52 -9.26
CA MET A 51 4.31 -3.69 -9.43
C MET A 51 3.57 -5.00 -9.13
N MET A 52 2.77 -5.05 -8.07
CA MET A 52 1.95 -6.22 -7.75
C MET A 52 0.95 -6.54 -8.86
N ARG A 53 0.31 -5.53 -9.43
CA ARG A 53 -0.63 -5.68 -10.55
C ARG A 53 0.09 -6.15 -11.81
N TRP A 54 1.26 -5.60 -12.09
CA TRP A 54 2.09 -6.01 -13.24
C TRP A 54 2.51 -7.47 -13.12
N LEU A 55 3.03 -7.88 -11.98
CA LEU A 55 3.43 -9.26 -11.70
C LEU A 55 2.25 -10.26 -11.73
N SER A 56 1.03 -9.76 -11.51
CA SER A 56 -0.19 -10.57 -11.58
C SER A 56 -0.83 -10.59 -12.97
N GLY A 57 -0.18 -9.98 -13.98
CA GLY A 57 -0.68 -9.98 -15.36
C GLY A 57 -1.88 -9.06 -15.60
N SER A 58 -2.00 -7.97 -14.86
CA SER A 58 -3.08 -7.00 -15.07
C SER A 58 -2.98 -6.32 -16.43
N SER A 59 -4.13 -5.92 -17.00
CA SER A 59 -4.21 -5.12 -18.21
C SER A 59 -3.60 -3.73 -18.02
N LEU A 60 -3.34 -3.00 -19.12
CA LEU A 60 -2.80 -1.62 -19.06
C LEU A 60 -3.66 -0.68 -18.20
N THR A 61 -4.98 -0.82 -18.28
CA THR A 61 -5.90 -0.06 -17.42
C THR A 61 -5.77 -0.44 -15.96
N GLY A 62 -5.50 -1.70 -15.66
CA GLY A 62 -5.21 -2.18 -14.29
C GLY A 62 -3.89 -1.64 -13.72
N LEU A 63 -2.93 -1.29 -14.58
CA LEU A 63 -1.63 -0.73 -14.17
C LEU A 63 -1.69 0.75 -13.75
N ALA A 64 -2.80 1.45 -13.95
CA ALA A 64 -2.96 2.85 -13.55
C ALA A 64 -2.79 3.09 -12.02
N GLY A 65 -2.64 2.04 -11.23
CA GLY A 65 -2.42 2.15 -9.79
C GLY A 65 -3.66 2.61 -9.01
N MET A 66 -3.43 3.24 -7.87
CA MET A 66 -4.48 3.86 -7.06
C MET A 66 -4.73 5.29 -7.56
N GLN A 67 -5.97 5.75 -7.46
CA GLN A 67 -6.33 7.15 -7.70
C GLN A 67 -6.37 7.93 -6.38
N VAL A 68 -6.08 9.23 -6.44
CA VAL A 68 -6.19 10.13 -5.27
C VAL A 68 -7.60 10.06 -4.70
N PHE A 69 -8.62 10.08 -5.55
CA PHE A 69 -10.00 9.91 -5.15
C PHE A 69 -10.65 8.79 -5.96
N SER A 70 -11.22 7.82 -5.27
CA SER A 70 -11.87 6.66 -5.90
C SER A 70 -13.04 6.19 -5.04
N GLY A 71 -14.27 6.34 -5.56
CA GLY A 71 -15.48 6.13 -4.77
C GLY A 71 -15.49 7.09 -3.58
N ASP A 72 -15.66 6.56 -2.38
CA ASP A 72 -15.66 7.34 -1.14
C ASP A 72 -14.28 7.43 -0.46
N ILE A 73 -13.22 6.98 -1.15
CA ILE A 73 -11.87 6.91 -0.57
C ILE A 73 -10.99 8.03 -1.11
N LEU A 74 -10.43 8.85 -0.21
CA LEU A 74 -9.45 9.90 -0.49
C LEU A 74 -8.06 9.48 -0.01
N ARG A 75 -7.01 9.68 -0.85
CA ARG A 75 -5.61 9.36 -0.58
C ARG A 75 -4.74 10.60 -0.76
N PRO A 76 -4.73 11.53 0.21
CA PRO A 76 -4.06 12.82 0.04
C PRO A 76 -2.54 12.71 -0.05
N PHE A 77 -1.94 11.64 0.47
CA PHE A 77 -0.48 11.45 0.46
C PHE A 77 0.04 10.62 -0.72
N LEU A 78 -0.80 10.30 -1.71
CA LEU A 78 -0.43 9.38 -2.78
C LEU A 78 0.77 9.85 -3.62
N SER A 79 1.02 11.17 -3.69
CA SER A 79 2.19 11.76 -4.35
C SER A 79 3.32 12.15 -3.40
N VAL A 80 3.16 11.92 -2.09
CA VAL A 80 4.16 12.25 -1.07
C VAL A 80 5.07 11.05 -0.85
N SER A 81 6.37 11.27 -0.83
CA SER A 81 7.34 10.21 -0.54
C SER A 81 7.32 9.80 0.94
N GLN A 82 7.75 8.58 1.22
CA GLN A 82 7.89 8.12 2.59
C GLN A 82 8.91 8.96 3.38
N ASP A 83 9.99 9.40 2.72
CA ASP A 83 11.03 10.23 3.34
C ASP A 83 10.48 11.59 3.78
N GLU A 84 9.65 12.24 2.95
CA GLU A 84 8.98 13.51 3.31
C GLU A 84 8.06 13.32 4.52
N ILE A 85 7.33 12.21 4.59
CA ILE A 85 6.49 11.87 5.74
C ILE A 85 7.35 11.68 7.00
N LEU A 86 8.45 10.94 6.90
CA LEU A 86 9.35 10.70 8.03
C LEU A 86 10.01 12.00 8.52
N VAL A 87 10.45 12.88 7.61
CA VAL A 87 10.98 14.20 7.98
C VAL A 87 9.94 14.99 8.77
N TYR A 88 8.70 15.04 8.30
CA TYR A 88 7.62 15.71 9.00
C TYR A 88 7.36 15.13 10.40
N VAL A 89 7.27 13.80 10.49
CA VAL A 89 7.04 13.08 11.74
C VAL A 89 8.14 13.37 12.77
N HIS A 90 9.41 13.40 12.33
CA HIS A 90 10.55 13.72 13.19
C HIS A 90 10.56 15.19 13.63
N GLU A 91 10.29 16.12 12.71
CA GLU A 91 10.25 17.57 13.01
C GLU A 91 9.18 17.89 14.06
N TYR A 92 8.00 17.29 13.93
CA TYR A 92 6.88 17.51 14.85
C TYR A 92 6.82 16.53 16.04
N LYS A 93 7.84 15.64 16.17
CA LYS A 93 7.95 14.64 17.26
C LYS A 93 6.69 13.79 17.43
N ILE A 94 6.09 13.40 16.30
CA ILE A 94 4.90 12.55 16.27
C ILE A 94 5.34 11.11 16.59
N GLU A 95 4.73 10.52 17.61
CA GLU A 95 4.95 9.10 17.92
C GLU A 95 4.21 8.20 16.91
N TRP A 96 4.89 7.18 16.41
CA TRP A 96 4.28 6.16 15.55
C TRP A 96 4.65 4.76 16.03
N ARG A 97 3.91 3.78 15.58
CA ARG A 97 4.20 2.36 15.84
C ARG A 97 4.53 1.66 14.54
N GLU A 98 5.55 0.83 14.59
CA GLU A 98 5.85 -0.11 13.52
C GLU A 98 5.05 -1.39 13.73
N ASP A 99 4.43 -1.87 12.65
CA ASP A 99 3.76 -3.17 12.64
C ASP A 99 4.82 -4.27 12.55
N SER A 100 4.86 -5.17 13.53
CA SER A 100 5.83 -6.28 13.58
C SER A 100 5.72 -7.24 12.40
N THR A 101 4.57 -7.25 11.69
CA THR A 101 4.38 -8.09 10.51
C THR A 101 5.04 -7.53 9.24
N ASN A 102 5.52 -6.28 9.26
CA ASN A 102 6.20 -5.67 8.11
C ASN A 102 7.51 -6.38 7.71
N GLY A 103 8.13 -7.11 8.64
CA GLY A 103 9.34 -7.89 8.38
C GLY A 103 9.09 -9.31 7.86
N ASP A 104 7.85 -9.75 7.70
CA ASP A 104 7.53 -11.10 7.23
C ASP A 104 7.42 -11.15 5.70
N ASP A 105 8.51 -11.55 5.04
CA ASP A 105 8.60 -11.65 3.57
C ASP A 105 7.81 -12.83 2.98
N SER A 106 7.13 -13.64 3.78
CA SER A 106 6.16 -14.63 3.30
C SER A 106 4.97 -13.98 2.59
N TYR A 107 4.67 -12.74 2.96
CA TYR A 107 3.67 -11.92 2.27
C TYR A 107 4.27 -11.30 1.00
N ARG A 108 3.62 -11.51 -0.15
CA ARG A 108 4.09 -11.02 -1.47
C ARG A 108 4.40 -9.53 -1.48
N ARG A 109 3.61 -8.73 -0.77
CA ARG A 109 3.80 -7.28 -0.70
C ARG A 109 5.05 -6.93 0.10
N ASN A 110 5.29 -7.59 1.23
CA ASN A 110 6.49 -7.39 2.04
C ASN A 110 7.75 -7.85 1.29
N TRP A 111 7.70 -9.01 0.64
CA TRP A 111 8.77 -9.47 -0.24
C TRP A 111 9.13 -8.44 -1.33
N LEU A 112 8.12 -7.87 -1.99
CA LEU A 112 8.33 -6.82 -2.99
C LEU A 112 8.94 -5.56 -2.37
N ARG A 113 8.41 -5.10 -1.23
CA ARG A 113 8.85 -3.91 -0.50
C ARG A 113 10.28 -4.05 0.02
N ASN A 114 10.59 -5.19 0.64
CA ASN A 114 11.82 -5.38 1.38
C ASN A 114 12.99 -5.86 0.51
N LEU A 115 12.71 -6.64 -0.54
CA LEU A 115 13.76 -7.29 -1.33
C LEU A 115 13.85 -6.77 -2.77
N ILE A 116 12.74 -6.53 -3.45
CA ILE A 116 12.76 -6.23 -4.89
C ILE A 116 12.85 -4.73 -5.17
N LEU A 117 11.95 -3.94 -4.60
CA LEU A 117 11.92 -2.50 -4.83
C LEU A 117 13.22 -1.78 -4.43
N PRO A 118 13.91 -2.12 -3.33
CA PRO A 118 15.19 -1.52 -2.99
C PRO A 118 16.25 -1.72 -4.08
N GLN A 119 16.35 -2.92 -4.66
CA GLN A 119 17.30 -3.21 -5.75
C GLN A 119 16.97 -2.40 -7.02
N ILE A 120 15.69 -2.24 -7.34
CA ILE A 120 15.27 -1.43 -8.48
C ILE A 120 15.58 0.06 -8.23
N ARG A 121 15.28 0.58 -7.02
CA ARG A 121 15.54 1.97 -6.62
C ARG A 121 17.03 2.31 -6.66
N GLU A 122 17.91 1.36 -6.34
CA GLU A 122 19.36 1.56 -6.47
C GLU A 122 19.76 1.94 -7.90
N LYS A 123 19.13 1.34 -8.92
CA LYS A 123 19.39 1.63 -10.33
C LYS A 123 18.50 2.76 -10.88
N TYR A 124 17.32 2.91 -10.33
CA TYR A 124 16.31 3.86 -10.75
C TYR A 124 15.77 4.68 -9.57
N PRO A 125 16.55 5.65 -9.02
CA PRO A 125 16.16 6.42 -7.82
C PRO A 125 14.84 7.18 -7.96
N SER A 126 14.44 7.51 -9.19
CA SER A 126 13.16 8.19 -9.49
C SER A 126 12.00 7.23 -9.78
N LEU A 127 12.11 5.94 -9.41
CA LEU A 127 11.07 4.94 -9.69
C LEU A 127 9.71 5.38 -9.16
N ASP A 128 9.66 5.70 -7.86
CA ASP A 128 8.40 5.99 -7.18
C ASP A 128 7.72 7.24 -7.75
N SER A 129 8.49 8.31 -8.00
CA SER A 129 7.95 9.54 -8.60
C SER A 129 7.43 9.33 -10.03
N LYS A 130 8.09 8.49 -10.82
CA LYS A 130 7.63 8.15 -12.18
C LYS A 130 6.42 7.25 -12.21
N MET A 131 6.22 6.43 -11.19
CA MET A 131 5.04 5.57 -11.07
C MET A 131 3.81 6.31 -10.52
N THR A 132 4.01 7.48 -9.93
CA THR A 132 2.91 8.28 -9.39
C THR A 132 2.31 9.24 -10.41
N GLY A 133 3.06 9.56 -11.49
CA GLY A 133 2.65 10.40 -12.62
C GLY A 133 2.95 11.85 -12.41
#